data_b83c56d3c030d4e97268d522162b93bf
#
_entry.id   b83c56d3c030d4e97268d522162b93bf
#
_cell.length_a   1.000
_cell.length_b   1.000
_cell.length_c   1.000
_cell.angle_alpha   90.00
_cell.angle_beta   90.00
_cell.angle_gamma   90.00
#
_symmetry.space_group_name_H-M   'P 1'
#
loop_
_entity.id
_entity.type
_entity.pdbx_description
1 polymer ?
#
loop_
_entity_poly.entity_id
_entity_poly.type
_entity_poly.pdbx_seq_one_letter_code
_entity_poly.pdbx_strand_id
1 'polypeptide(L)'
;MPVTVPNQPFQFCLQDSASGSTGFMFKSTRDAYLFDGAANTITKITDADYPAVTVPGVAYLDGYFFVMDANGTIYNSGLEAPLAWNSLDFINCEAEPDGGMAIAKYLNYVVGFGNWTTQFFYDAANATGSPLAVIQSATIQIGCANGYSVAQFDGKLVWMGTSHEKGRGVYALQGSMSPTKISTPDIDRILNADSLAKVFSWGAGFNGHSLYVLTLATNGITLVYDFTSKVWSHFTRRKAGAAKSVSSLTQSAGIATAVCTAHGSSDGDEITIAGATPAGYNLTTNVSYIDANTFSYEVPDTLASTATGTITASTPSTTAR
;
A
#
# COMPACT_ATOMS: atom_id res chain seq x y z
N MET A 1 -21.82 -0.39 21.12
CA MET A 1 -22.19 0.37 19.90
C MET A 1 -21.21 -0.04 18.82
N PRO A 2 -21.63 -0.23 17.57
CA PRO A 2 -20.67 -0.45 16.51
C PRO A 2 -19.78 0.80 16.34
N VAL A 3 -18.47 0.62 16.38
CA VAL A 3 -17.53 1.71 16.13
C VAL A 3 -17.54 1.99 14.64
N THR A 4 -17.99 3.18 14.24
CA THR A 4 -17.91 3.60 12.84
C THR A 4 -16.48 4.01 12.55
N VAL A 5 -15.78 3.17 11.78
CA VAL A 5 -14.39 3.42 11.37
C VAL A 5 -14.42 4.29 10.12
N PRO A 6 -13.74 5.45 10.08
CA PRO A 6 -13.68 6.28 8.88
C PRO A 6 -13.00 5.52 7.73
N ASN A 7 -13.44 5.81 6.49
CA ASN A 7 -12.87 5.19 5.28
C ASN A 7 -11.49 5.81 4.94
N GLN A 8 -10.52 5.57 5.80
CA GLN A 8 -9.12 6.02 5.66
C GLN A 8 -8.17 4.85 5.90
N PRO A 9 -6.97 4.86 5.31
CA PRO A 9 -5.97 3.82 5.57
C PRO A 9 -5.60 3.81 7.06
N PHE A 10 -5.60 2.61 7.65
CA PHE A 10 -5.13 2.39 9.02
C PHE A 10 -3.72 1.79 8.98
N GLN A 11 -2.88 2.26 9.90
CA GLN A 11 -1.64 1.59 10.26
C GLN A 11 -1.81 0.96 11.64
N PHE A 12 -1.07 -0.11 11.88
CA PHE A 12 -1.11 -0.82 13.16
C PHE A 12 0.30 -1.13 13.65
N CYS A 13 0.42 -1.21 14.96
CA CYS A 13 1.63 -1.65 15.66
C CYS A 13 1.24 -2.62 16.77
N LEU A 14 1.91 -3.75 16.83
CA LEU A 14 1.74 -4.71 17.91
C LEU A 14 2.35 -4.14 19.20
N GLN A 15 1.65 -4.37 20.31
CA GLN A 15 2.16 -4.17 21.65
C GLN A 15 2.82 -5.49 22.08
N ASP A 16 4.13 -5.45 22.27
CA ASP A 16 4.89 -6.58 22.81
C ASP A 16 5.14 -6.30 24.29
N SER A 17 4.10 -6.52 25.09
CA SER A 17 4.16 -6.24 26.53
C SER A 17 4.81 -7.40 27.29
N ALA A 18 5.70 -7.07 28.23
CA ALA A 18 6.30 -8.02 29.16
C ALA A 18 5.27 -8.74 30.07
N SER A 19 4.06 -8.17 30.21
CA SER A 19 2.94 -8.76 30.95
C SER A 19 2.18 -9.85 30.18
N GLY A 20 2.56 -10.13 28.92
CA GLY A 20 1.94 -11.14 28.07
C GLY A 20 0.56 -10.77 27.51
N SER A 21 0.09 -9.54 27.68
CA SER A 21 -1.12 -9.06 27.02
C SER A 21 -0.81 -8.74 25.54
N THR A 22 -1.43 -9.50 24.63
CA THR A 22 -1.36 -9.24 23.20
C THR A 22 -2.38 -8.17 22.85
N GLY A 23 -1.90 -6.97 22.59
CA GLY A 23 -2.72 -5.88 22.09
C GLY A 23 -2.12 -5.29 20.82
N PHE A 24 -2.84 -4.44 20.13
CA PHE A 24 -2.28 -3.60 19.09
C PHE A 24 -3.00 -2.27 19.00
N MET A 25 -2.21 -1.24 18.70
CA MET A 25 -2.76 0.06 18.33
C MET A 25 -2.95 0.10 16.81
N PHE A 26 -4.10 0.57 16.38
CA PHE A 26 -4.34 0.92 14.98
C PHE A 26 -4.87 2.36 14.89
N LYS A 27 -4.35 3.08 13.92
CA LYS A 27 -4.67 4.49 13.76
C LYS A 27 -4.83 4.91 12.32
N SER A 28 -5.66 5.93 12.11
CA SER A 28 -5.66 6.79 10.93
C SER A 28 -4.82 8.06 11.22
N THR A 29 -4.91 9.05 10.36
CA THR A 29 -4.30 10.36 10.62
C THR A 29 -5.04 11.19 11.68
N ARG A 30 -6.24 10.80 12.10
CA ARG A 30 -7.09 11.54 13.07
C ARG A 30 -7.52 10.73 14.28
N ASP A 31 -7.75 9.45 14.10
CA ASP A 31 -8.30 8.59 15.14
C ASP A 31 -7.34 7.44 15.43
N ALA A 32 -7.20 7.10 16.70
CA ALA A 32 -6.45 5.94 17.15
C ALA A 32 -7.32 5.06 18.06
N TYR A 33 -7.07 3.76 17.99
CA TYR A 33 -7.79 2.74 18.70
C TYR A 33 -6.81 1.71 19.25
N LEU A 34 -7.12 1.20 20.42
CA LEU A 34 -6.41 0.08 21.02
C LEU A 34 -7.30 -1.17 20.96
N PHE A 35 -6.80 -2.25 20.43
CA PHE A 35 -7.36 -3.58 20.60
C PHE A 35 -6.68 -4.27 21.79
N ASP A 36 -7.47 -4.72 22.73
CA ASP A 36 -7.01 -5.57 23.83
C ASP A 36 -7.38 -7.02 23.51
N GLY A 37 -6.37 -7.85 23.27
CA GLY A 37 -6.57 -9.25 22.92
C GLY A 37 -7.07 -10.12 24.09
N ALA A 38 -6.76 -9.75 25.33
CA ALA A 38 -7.22 -10.48 26.51
C ALA A 38 -8.72 -10.20 26.80
N ALA A 39 -9.13 -8.95 26.73
CA ALA A 39 -10.52 -8.54 26.91
C ALA A 39 -11.38 -8.66 25.63
N ASN A 40 -10.75 -8.85 24.45
CA ASN A 40 -11.38 -8.85 23.15
C ASN A 40 -12.22 -7.58 22.91
N THR A 41 -11.65 -6.43 23.26
CA THR A 41 -12.32 -5.11 23.16
C THR A 41 -11.52 -4.14 22.31
N ILE A 42 -12.24 -3.20 21.67
CA ILE A 42 -11.63 -2.08 20.94
C ILE A 42 -12.02 -0.79 21.69
N THR A 43 -11.00 -0.03 22.09
CA THR A 43 -11.18 1.25 22.78
C THR A 43 -10.59 2.37 21.93
N LYS A 44 -11.38 3.42 21.68
CA LYS A 44 -10.87 4.63 21.02
C LYS A 44 -10.05 5.44 22.03
N ILE A 45 -8.90 5.96 21.59
CA ILE A 45 -8.14 6.92 22.39
C ILE A 45 -8.89 8.26 22.32
N THR A 46 -9.31 8.75 23.48
CA THR A 46 -10.09 9.99 23.63
C THR A 46 -9.41 10.99 24.56
N ASP A 47 -8.15 10.71 24.92
CA ASP A 47 -7.34 11.63 25.73
C ASP A 47 -7.19 12.97 25.00
N ALA A 48 -7.38 14.07 25.72
CA ALA A 48 -7.33 15.43 25.16
C ALA A 48 -5.91 15.83 24.73
N ASP A 49 -4.90 15.20 25.30
CA ASP A 49 -3.49 15.42 24.99
C ASP A 49 -2.98 14.56 23.82
N TYR A 50 -3.81 13.63 23.30
CA TYR A 50 -3.49 12.93 22.07
C TYR A 50 -3.54 13.89 20.87
N PRO A 51 -2.49 13.95 20.01
CA PRO A 51 -2.45 14.91 18.91
C PRO A 51 -3.61 14.72 17.93
N ALA A 52 -4.33 15.81 17.62
CA ALA A 52 -5.56 15.80 16.81
C ALA A 52 -5.34 15.34 15.37
N VAL A 53 -4.14 15.54 14.83
CA VAL A 53 -3.72 15.10 13.47
C VAL A 53 -2.31 14.56 13.54
N THR A 54 -2.12 13.35 13.05
CA THR A 54 -0.83 12.67 13.02
C THR A 54 -0.48 12.22 11.61
N VAL A 55 0.80 12.09 11.31
CA VAL A 55 1.30 11.50 10.07
C VAL A 55 1.12 9.97 10.06
N PRO A 56 1.24 9.29 8.90
CA PRO A 56 1.24 7.84 8.84
C PRO A 56 2.28 7.18 9.73
N GLY A 57 1.92 6.01 10.25
CA GLY A 57 2.77 5.20 11.12
C GLY A 57 2.45 5.33 12.60
N VAL A 58 2.88 4.32 13.33
CA VAL A 58 2.89 4.23 14.79
C VAL A 58 4.04 3.30 15.17
N ALA A 59 4.76 3.61 16.23
CA ALA A 59 5.83 2.78 16.74
C ALA A 59 5.55 2.38 18.18
N TYR A 60 6.00 1.18 18.58
CA TYR A 60 5.99 0.72 19.97
C TYR A 60 7.40 0.35 20.38
N LEU A 61 7.88 0.92 21.46
CA LEU A 61 9.20 0.65 22.01
C LEU A 61 9.12 0.76 23.54
N ASP A 62 9.65 -0.26 24.22
CA ASP A 62 9.87 -0.31 25.67
C ASP A 62 8.68 0.17 26.53
N GLY A 63 7.45 -0.24 26.15
CA GLY A 63 6.22 0.07 26.90
C GLY A 63 5.48 1.33 26.43
N TYR A 64 6.01 2.08 25.48
CA TYR A 64 5.42 3.30 24.98
C TYR A 64 4.95 3.17 23.53
N PHE A 65 3.81 3.76 23.20
CA PHE A 65 3.42 4.04 21.82
C PHE A 65 3.87 5.43 21.42
N PHE A 66 4.35 5.56 20.19
CA PHE A 66 4.81 6.82 19.62
C PHE A 66 4.03 7.14 18.34
N VAL A 67 3.60 8.39 18.23
CA VAL A 67 2.99 8.98 17.03
C VAL A 67 3.66 10.30 16.72
N MET A 68 3.63 10.74 15.48
CA MET A 68 4.26 11.99 15.07
C MET A 68 3.24 12.89 14.36
N ASP A 69 3.35 14.19 14.54
CA ASP A 69 2.56 15.18 13.80
C ASP A 69 3.26 15.66 12.53
N ALA A 70 2.59 16.51 11.76
CA ALA A 70 3.14 17.07 10.51
C ALA A 70 4.28 18.09 10.74
N ASN A 71 4.48 18.55 11.97
CA ASN A 71 5.60 19.44 12.32
C ASN A 71 6.87 18.65 12.66
N GLY A 72 6.80 17.31 12.73
CA GLY A 72 7.89 16.46 13.16
C GLY A 72 7.97 16.25 14.67
N THR A 73 6.94 16.64 15.43
CA THR A 73 6.88 16.38 16.88
C THR A 73 6.41 14.95 17.12
N ILE A 74 7.21 14.17 17.84
CA ILE A 74 6.94 12.79 18.23
C ILE A 74 6.40 12.81 19.66
N TYR A 75 5.16 12.40 19.83
CA TYR A 75 4.47 12.26 21.12
C TYR A 75 4.50 10.80 21.57
N ASN A 76 4.48 10.58 22.87
CA ASN A 76 4.39 9.22 23.44
C ASN A 76 3.21 9.06 24.41
N SER A 77 2.72 7.81 24.51
CA SER A 77 1.80 7.42 25.57
C SER A 77 2.50 7.36 26.93
N GLY A 78 1.75 7.17 27.99
CA GLY A 78 2.32 6.73 29.27
C GLY A 78 2.94 5.33 29.16
N LEU A 79 3.87 5.03 30.07
CA LEU A 79 4.50 3.69 30.17
C LEU A 79 3.43 2.63 30.49
N GLU A 80 3.32 1.60 29.66
CA GLU A 80 2.30 0.54 29.74
C GLU A 80 0.85 1.10 29.85
N ALA A 81 0.63 2.38 29.48
CA ALA A 81 -0.63 3.09 29.57
C ALA A 81 -1.03 3.68 28.21
N PRO A 82 -1.36 2.85 27.20
CA PRO A 82 -1.56 3.26 25.82
C PRO A 82 -2.74 4.23 25.59
N LEU A 83 -3.66 4.35 26.56
CA LEU A 83 -4.80 5.24 26.48
C LEU A 83 -4.54 6.61 27.13
N ALA A 84 -3.44 6.76 27.91
CA ALA A 84 -3.07 7.99 28.61
C ALA A 84 -1.94 8.70 27.87
N TRP A 85 -2.13 9.97 27.55
CA TRP A 85 -1.18 10.81 26.83
C TRP A 85 -0.93 12.11 27.63
N ASN A 86 0.22 12.73 27.38
CA ASN A 86 0.53 14.03 27.97
C ASN A 86 1.19 14.88 26.87
N SER A 87 0.62 16.01 26.58
CA SER A 87 1.10 16.93 25.53
C SER A 87 2.49 17.51 25.80
N LEU A 88 3.04 17.33 27.00
CA LEU A 88 4.40 17.74 27.35
C LEU A 88 5.44 16.61 27.17
N ASP A 89 4.98 15.38 26.90
CA ASP A 89 5.85 14.23 26.69
C ASP A 89 6.10 14.06 25.18
N PHE A 90 7.04 14.84 24.66
CA PHE A 90 7.39 14.86 23.24
C PHE A 90 8.88 15.07 22.99
N ILE A 91 9.31 14.73 21.78
CA ILE A 91 10.63 15.07 21.22
C ILE A 91 10.45 15.49 19.76
N ASN A 92 11.29 16.40 19.27
CA ASN A 92 11.19 16.87 17.90
C ASN A 92 12.20 16.18 16.97
N CYS A 93 11.78 15.96 15.74
CA CYS A 93 12.61 15.53 14.62
C CYS A 93 13.17 16.80 13.95
N GLU A 94 14.33 17.30 14.42
CA GLU A 94 14.82 18.65 14.14
C GLU A 94 16.14 18.68 13.34
N ALA A 95 16.51 17.60 12.62
CA ALA A 95 17.73 17.64 11.81
C ALA A 95 17.68 18.75 10.76
N GLU A 96 16.52 18.93 10.16
CA GLU A 96 16.17 20.07 9.29
C GLU A 96 14.70 20.46 9.57
N PRO A 97 14.30 21.71 9.30
CA PRO A 97 12.93 22.16 9.46
C PRO A 97 12.07 21.70 8.26
N ASP A 98 11.97 20.39 8.06
CA ASP A 98 11.40 19.80 6.85
C ASP A 98 10.05 19.09 7.06
N GLY A 99 9.46 19.22 8.25
CA GLY A 99 8.17 18.65 8.62
C GLY A 99 8.15 17.13 8.72
N GLY A 100 7.16 16.59 9.44
CA GLY A 100 6.98 15.16 9.64
C GLY A 100 6.22 14.50 8.49
N MET A 101 6.68 13.34 8.03
CA MET A 101 6.06 12.56 6.96
C MET A 101 5.58 11.18 7.40
N ALA A 102 6.32 10.52 8.28
CA ALA A 102 5.97 9.20 8.82
C ALA A 102 6.78 8.89 10.08
N ILE A 103 6.29 7.94 10.86
CA ILE A 103 7.02 7.34 11.98
C ILE A 103 6.97 5.81 11.86
N ALA A 104 8.05 5.13 12.23
CA ALA A 104 8.11 3.67 12.23
C ALA A 104 9.05 3.15 13.33
N LYS A 105 8.95 1.87 13.67
CA LYS A 105 9.95 1.17 14.48
C LYS A 105 10.97 0.50 13.55
N TYR A 106 12.22 0.54 13.92
CA TYR A 106 13.26 -0.23 13.25
C TYR A 106 14.27 -0.74 14.27
N LEU A 107 14.39 -2.06 14.39
CA LEU A 107 15.13 -2.70 15.50
C LEU A 107 14.65 -2.15 16.86
N ASN A 108 15.54 -1.63 17.67
CA ASN A 108 15.24 -0.99 18.97
C ASN A 108 15.24 0.54 18.88
N TYR A 109 14.82 1.07 17.75
CA TYR A 109 14.78 2.51 17.50
C TYR A 109 13.39 2.93 16.99
N VAL A 110 12.99 4.13 17.37
CA VAL A 110 11.94 4.87 16.71
C VAL A 110 12.58 5.67 15.58
N VAL A 111 11.99 5.62 14.39
CA VAL A 111 12.48 6.31 13.20
C VAL A 111 11.46 7.37 12.80
N GLY A 112 11.87 8.62 12.85
CA GLY A 112 11.11 9.77 12.36
C GLY A 112 11.55 10.14 10.95
N PHE A 113 10.60 10.24 10.03
CA PHE A 113 10.84 10.65 8.65
C PHE A 113 10.34 12.06 8.45
N GLY A 114 11.23 12.97 8.03
CA GLY A 114 10.89 14.26 7.46
C GLY A 114 10.75 14.17 5.93
N ASN A 115 10.55 15.32 5.28
CA ASN A 115 10.52 15.41 3.82
C ASN A 115 11.89 15.11 3.19
N TRP A 116 12.99 15.51 3.86
CA TRP A 116 14.35 15.43 3.31
C TRP A 116 15.30 14.65 4.20
N THR A 117 14.94 14.47 5.48
CA THR A 117 15.79 13.79 6.46
C THR A 117 15.09 12.64 7.15
N THR A 118 15.87 11.72 7.70
CA THR A 118 15.39 10.63 8.55
C THR A 118 16.26 10.58 9.80
N GLN A 119 15.64 10.56 10.97
CA GLN A 119 16.31 10.51 12.27
C GLN A 119 15.95 9.24 13.04
N PHE A 120 16.92 8.78 13.86
CA PHE A 120 16.76 7.65 14.74
C PHE A 120 16.76 8.11 16.20
N PHE A 121 15.85 7.53 16.96
CA PHE A 121 15.69 7.80 18.39
C PHE A 121 15.77 6.47 19.14
N TYR A 122 16.46 6.46 20.26
CA TYR A 122 16.52 5.34 21.18
C TYR A 122 15.84 5.70 22.49
N ASP A 123 15.42 4.69 23.26
CA ASP A 123 14.92 4.92 24.61
C ASP A 123 16.10 5.23 25.55
N ALA A 124 16.14 6.46 26.02
CA ALA A 124 17.14 6.96 26.98
C ALA A 124 16.65 6.84 28.43
N ALA A 125 15.44 6.31 28.65
CA ALA A 125 14.81 6.20 29.94
C ALA A 125 14.73 7.52 30.72
N ASN A 126 14.45 8.62 30.01
CA ASN A 126 14.32 9.94 30.64
C ASN A 126 13.15 9.93 31.64
N ALA A 127 13.37 10.45 32.82
CA ALA A 127 12.38 10.45 33.90
C ALA A 127 11.22 11.43 33.67
N THR A 128 11.39 12.40 32.79
CA THR A 128 10.39 13.45 32.48
C THR A 128 10.44 13.79 30.99
N GLY A 129 9.30 14.14 30.42
CA GLY A 129 9.18 14.39 28.98
C GLY A 129 9.20 13.10 28.16
N SER A 130 9.66 13.16 26.92
CA SER A 130 9.79 11.96 26.12
C SER A 130 10.91 11.04 26.64
N PRO A 131 10.69 9.70 26.68
CA PRO A 131 11.73 8.75 27.02
C PRO A 131 12.83 8.68 25.94
N LEU A 132 12.59 9.21 24.76
CA LEU A 132 13.48 9.12 23.61
C LEU A 132 14.62 10.14 23.66
N ALA A 133 15.76 9.76 23.05
CA ALA A 133 16.84 10.65 22.68
C ALA A 133 17.29 10.39 21.24
N VAL A 134 17.72 11.44 20.54
CA VAL A 134 18.14 11.37 19.14
C VAL A 134 19.56 10.80 19.00
N ILE A 135 19.78 9.97 17.98
CA ILE A 135 21.14 9.54 17.58
C ILE A 135 21.65 10.47 16.49
N GLN A 136 22.32 11.56 16.89
CA GLN A 136 22.79 12.59 15.97
C GLN A 136 23.67 12.05 14.82
N SER A 137 24.52 11.07 15.12
CA SER A 137 25.44 10.46 14.14
C SER A 137 24.76 9.57 13.11
N ALA A 138 23.50 9.23 13.32
CA ALA A 138 22.72 8.36 12.43
C ALA A 138 21.68 9.10 11.57
N THR A 139 21.72 10.44 11.56
CA THR A 139 20.84 11.23 10.69
C THR A 139 21.14 10.96 9.22
N ILE A 140 20.11 10.69 8.45
CA ILE A 140 20.20 10.36 7.02
C ILE A 140 19.63 11.52 6.21
N GLN A 141 20.35 12.00 5.18
CA GLN A 141 19.92 13.04 4.24
C GLN A 141 19.05 12.45 3.10
N ILE A 142 18.10 11.62 3.49
CA ILE A 142 17.05 11.04 2.64
C ILE A 142 15.80 11.01 3.50
N GLY A 143 14.80 11.80 3.11
CA GLY A 143 13.50 11.82 3.77
C GLY A 143 12.52 10.83 3.17
N CYS A 144 11.23 11.07 3.38
CA CYS A 144 10.13 10.24 2.91
C CYS A 144 9.24 11.04 1.96
N ALA A 145 9.04 10.54 0.74
CA ALA A 145 8.20 11.21 -0.27
C ALA A 145 6.70 11.05 0.01
N ASN A 146 6.30 9.98 0.69
CA ASN A 146 4.91 9.73 1.11
C ASN A 146 4.91 8.73 2.26
N GLY A 147 4.31 9.09 3.39
CA GLY A 147 4.33 8.26 4.61
C GLY A 147 3.64 6.90 4.47
N TYR A 148 2.69 6.75 3.55
CA TYR A 148 2.06 5.46 3.26
C TYR A 148 2.95 4.52 2.42
N SER A 149 4.13 4.97 2.01
CA SER A 149 5.14 4.12 1.37
C SER A 149 6.04 3.38 2.35
N VAL A 150 5.94 3.69 3.64
CA VAL A 150 6.74 3.06 4.69
C VAL A 150 6.17 1.70 5.05
N ALA A 151 6.98 0.65 4.93
CA ALA A 151 6.62 -0.70 5.33
C ALA A 151 7.73 -1.32 6.17
N GLN A 152 7.34 -1.94 7.28
CA GLN A 152 8.21 -2.72 8.16
C GLN A 152 7.83 -4.19 8.07
N PHE A 153 8.78 -5.04 7.73
CA PHE A 153 8.58 -6.49 7.64
C PHE A 153 9.92 -7.21 7.63
N ASP A 154 9.95 -8.41 8.15
CA ASP A 154 11.11 -9.32 8.12
C ASP A 154 12.43 -8.62 8.52
N GLY A 155 12.38 -7.84 9.62
CA GLY A 155 13.53 -7.07 10.12
C GLY A 155 14.03 -5.95 9.22
N LYS A 156 13.28 -5.61 8.18
CA LYS A 156 13.59 -4.55 7.22
C LYS A 156 12.64 -3.37 7.41
N LEU A 157 13.12 -2.16 7.10
CA LEU A 157 12.31 -0.96 6.98
C LEU A 157 12.51 -0.39 5.58
N VAL A 158 11.45 -0.29 4.80
CA VAL A 158 11.49 0.12 3.38
C VAL A 158 10.57 1.31 3.18
N TRP A 159 11.01 2.30 2.40
CA TRP A 159 10.20 3.47 2.09
C TRP A 159 10.56 4.08 0.73
N MET A 160 9.65 4.85 0.18
CA MET A 160 9.94 5.73 -0.94
C MET A 160 10.59 7.01 -0.40
N GLY A 161 11.90 7.09 -0.57
CA GLY A 161 12.69 8.21 -0.12
C GLY A 161 12.73 9.34 -1.15
N THR A 162 13.03 10.54 -0.66
CA THR A 162 13.30 11.72 -1.46
C THR A 162 14.56 12.39 -0.95
N SER A 163 15.32 13.00 -1.85
CA SER A 163 16.48 13.81 -1.51
C SER A 163 16.56 15.02 -2.43
N HIS A 164 17.18 16.11 -1.96
CA HIS A 164 17.35 17.33 -2.74
C HIS A 164 18.08 17.11 -4.07
N GLU A 165 19.05 16.19 -4.08
CA GLU A 165 19.93 15.99 -5.24
C GLU A 165 19.45 14.89 -6.20
N LYS A 166 18.82 13.84 -5.69
CA LYS A 166 18.58 12.59 -6.45
C LYS A 166 17.11 12.34 -6.77
N GLY A 167 16.21 13.23 -6.31
CA GLY A 167 14.78 13.01 -6.47
C GLY A 167 14.28 11.80 -5.67
N ARG A 168 13.27 11.10 -6.18
CA ARG A 168 12.61 9.98 -5.52
C ARG A 168 13.28 8.66 -5.87
N GLY A 169 13.34 7.77 -4.89
CA GLY A 169 13.79 6.38 -5.06
C GLY A 169 13.28 5.52 -3.92
N VAL A 170 13.41 4.22 -3.99
CA VAL A 170 13.07 3.31 -2.90
C VAL A 170 14.35 2.92 -2.15
N TYR A 171 14.29 3.05 -0.83
CA TYR A 171 15.38 2.78 0.08
C TYR A 171 14.98 1.74 1.11
N ALA A 172 15.95 0.96 1.58
CA ALA A 172 15.76 -0.06 2.60
C ALA A 172 16.86 -0.01 3.65
N LEU A 173 16.46 -0.19 4.91
CA LEU A 173 17.34 -0.51 6.02
C LEU A 173 17.28 -2.01 6.28
N GLN A 174 18.45 -2.64 6.41
CA GLN A 174 18.61 -4.08 6.62
C GLN A 174 19.75 -4.33 7.59
N GLY A 175 19.44 -4.45 8.89
CA GLY A 175 20.41 -4.74 9.94
C GLY A 175 21.38 -3.59 10.29
N SER A 176 21.30 -2.44 9.62
CA SER A 176 22.10 -1.24 9.90
C SER A 176 21.26 0.02 9.77
N MET A 177 21.76 1.15 10.27
CA MET A 177 21.14 2.48 10.10
C MET A 177 21.53 3.17 8.78
N SER A 178 22.28 2.49 7.91
CA SER A 178 22.66 3.02 6.61
C SER A 178 21.70 2.53 5.53
N PRO A 179 20.97 3.41 4.84
CA PRO A 179 20.01 3.01 3.82
C PRO A 179 20.71 2.54 2.55
N THR A 180 20.19 1.48 1.98
CA THR A 180 20.57 1.02 0.65
C THR A 180 19.47 1.39 -0.33
N LYS A 181 19.84 2.04 -1.45
CA LYS A 181 18.89 2.28 -2.54
C LYS A 181 18.65 0.96 -3.28
N ILE A 182 17.37 0.57 -3.39
CA ILE A 182 16.96 -0.67 -4.06
C ILE A 182 16.22 -0.41 -5.38
N SER A 183 15.78 0.83 -5.63
CA SER A 183 15.17 1.18 -6.91
C SER A 183 16.20 1.34 -8.03
N THR A 184 15.79 0.96 -9.24
CA THR A 184 16.54 1.17 -10.48
C THR A 184 16.16 2.50 -11.13
N PRO A 185 16.94 3.03 -12.08
CA PRO A 185 16.59 4.26 -12.80
C PRO A 185 15.20 4.23 -13.47
N ASP A 186 14.75 3.05 -13.94
CA ASP A 186 13.39 2.90 -14.51
C ASP A 186 12.30 3.03 -13.45
N ILE A 187 12.51 2.43 -12.28
CA ILE A 187 11.59 2.59 -11.14
C ILE A 187 11.57 4.05 -10.68
N ASP A 188 12.74 4.69 -10.55
CA ASP A 188 12.83 6.10 -10.18
C ASP A 188 12.04 7.00 -11.13
N ARG A 189 12.10 6.73 -12.44
CA ARG A 189 11.32 7.46 -13.45
C ARG A 189 9.82 7.33 -13.22
N ILE A 190 9.33 6.12 -12.90
CA ILE A 190 7.93 5.89 -12.56
C ILE A 190 7.54 6.67 -11.30
N LEU A 191 8.36 6.62 -10.25
CA LEU A 191 8.11 7.32 -8.98
C LEU A 191 8.10 8.85 -9.15
N ASN A 192 9.01 9.38 -9.98
CA ASN A 192 9.09 10.82 -10.21
C ASN A 192 7.95 11.35 -11.10
N ALA A 193 7.36 10.50 -11.93
CA ALA A 193 6.22 10.84 -12.77
C ALA A 193 4.87 10.77 -12.03
N ASP A 194 4.80 10.10 -10.88
CA ASP A 194 3.54 9.95 -10.12
C ASP A 194 3.27 11.18 -9.24
N SER A 195 2.00 11.54 -9.10
CA SER A 195 1.56 12.64 -8.23
C SER A 195 1.64 12.32 -6.74
N LEU A 196 1.81 11.04 -6.38
CA LEU A 196 1.80 10.49 -5.02
C LEU A 196 0.51 10.76 -4.22
N ALA A 197 -0.58 11.14 -4.88
CA ALA A 197 -1.84 11.45 -4.22
C ALA A 197 -2.47 10.23 -3.52
N LYS A 198 -2.20 9.02 -4.03
CA LYS A 198 -2.69 7.77 -3.47
C LYS A 198 -1.60 6.71 -3.54
N VAL A 199 -0.88 6.55 -2.46
CA VAL A 199 0.21 5.58 -2.31
C VAL A 199 -0.15 4.61 -1.18
N PHE A 200 0.13 3.34 -1.37
CA PHE A 200 0.01 2.29 -0.34
C PHE A 200 1.18 1.35 -0.45
N SER A 201 1.72 0.95 0.68
CA SER A 201 2.75 -0.08 0.72
C SER A 201 2.50 -1.09 1.83
N TRP A 202 3.04 -2.26 1.64
CA TRP A 202 3.07 -3.33 2.63
C TRP A 202 4.19 -4.31 2.33
N GLY A 203 4.59 -5.08 3.33
CA GLY A 203 5.56 -6.14 3.19
C GLY A 203 4.96 -7.50 3.46
N ALA A 204 5.43 -8.53 2.79
CA ALA A 204 5.03 -9.91 3.00
C ALA A 204 6.18 -10.88 2.80
N GLY A 205 6.17 -11.95 3.62
CA GLY A 205 6.96 -13.15 3.37
C GLY A 205 6.09 -14.24 2.74
N PHE A 206 6.49 -14.78 1.61
CA PHE A 206 5.76 -15.84 0.92
C PHE A 206 6.72 -16.82 0.22
N ASN A 207 6.61 -18.11 0.51
CA ASN A 207 7.42 -19.18 -0.11
C ASN A 207 8.94 -18.90 -0.13
N GLY A 208 9.50 -18.33 0.94
CA GLY A 208 10.93 -17.98 1.01
C GLY A 208 11.30 -16.67 0.33
N HIS A 209 10.34 -15.96 -0.23
CA HIS A 209 10.51 -14.61 -0.76
C HIS A 209 10.09 -13.57 0.28
N SER A 210 10.84 -12.48 0.34
CA SER A 210 10.54 -11.31 1.18
C SER A 210 10.21 -10.14 0.27
N LEU A 211 8.94 -9.75 0.21
CA LEU A 211 8.39 -8.85 -0.79
C LEU A 211 8.04 -7.48 -0.18
N TYR A 212 8.46 -6.42 -0.83
CA TYR A 212 7.93 -5.08 -0.63
C TYR A 212 6.99 -4.73 -1.78
N VAL A 213 5.75 -4.42 -1.47
CA VAL A 213 4.71 -4.07 -2.44
C VAL A 213 4.39 -2.59 -2.31
N LEU A 214 4.52 -1.86 -3.40
CA LEU A 214 4.25 -0.41 -3.49
C LEU A 214 3.21 -0.16 -4.59
N THR A 215 2.05 0.33 -4.20
CA THR A 215 0.96 0.66 -5.13
C THR A 215 0.84 2.16 -5.30
N LEU A 216 0.97 2.62 -6.54
CA LEU A 216 0.73 3.98 -7.00
C LEU A 216 -0.67 4.01 -7.61
N ALA A 217 -1.68 4.17 -6.75
CA ALA A 217 -3.08 3.94 -7.14
C ALA A 217 -3.60 4.97 -8.15
N THR A 218 -3.01 6.17 -8.22
CA THR A 218 -3.37 7.19 -9.20
C THR A 218 -3.11 6.71 -10.62
N ASN A 219 -1.98 6.05 -10.85
CA ASN A 219 -1.59 5.51 -12.15
C ASN A 219 -1.97 4.03 -12.34
N GLY A 220 -2.54 3.40 -11.31
CA GLY A 220 -2.92 1.98 -11.34
C GLY A 220 -1.73 1.02 -11.41
N ILE A 221 -0.57 1.45 -10.92
CA ILE A 221 0.69 0.70 -10.98
C ILE A 221 0.96 0.10 -9.60
N THR A 222 1.32 -1.18 -9.57
CA THR A 222 1.85 -1.84 -8.37
C THR A 222 3.24 -2.39 -8.68
N LEU A 223 4.23 -1.89 -7.96
CA LEU A 223 5.61 -2.31 -8.02
C LEU A 223 5.88 -3.29 -6.88
N VAL A 224 6.58 -4.37 -7.17
CA VAL A 224 6.95 -5.38 -6.18
C VAL A 224 8.46 -5.61 -6.24
N TYR A 225 9.12 -5.41 -5.13
CA TYR A 225 10.53 -5.75 -4.97
C TYR A 225 10.67 -7.03 -4.15
N ASP A 226 11.36 -7.99 -4.69
CA ASP A 226 11.71 -9.21 -3.97
C ASP A 226 13.15 -9.10 -3.44
N PHE A 227 13.28 -9.11 -2.12
CA PHE A 227 14.58 -9.03 -1.45
C PHE A 227 15.43 -10.29 -1.63
N THR A 228 14.80 -11.42 -1.92
CA THR A 228 15.51 -12.68 -2.12
C THR A 228 16.18 -12.72 -3.49
N SER A 229 15.45 -12.41 -4.55
CA SER A 229 15.96 -12.38 -5.92
C SER A 229 16.57 -11.03 -6.32
N LYS A 230 16.32 -9.97 -5.56
CA LYS A 230 16.72 -8.57 -5.83
C LYS A 230 16.16 -8.02 -7.14
N VAL A 231 14.96 -8.43 -7.51
CA VAL A 231 14.31 -8.07 -8.77
C VAL A 231 13.06 -7.25 -8.50
N TRP A 232 12.84 -6.22 -9.32
CA TRP A 232 11.59 -5.51 -9.39
C TRP A 232 10.65 -6.17 -10.38
N SER A 233 9.39 -6.33 -9.98
CA SER A 233 8.29 -6.79 -10.83
C SER A 233 7.21 -5.71 -10.87
N HIS A 234 6.53 -5.61 -11.99
CA HIS A 234 5.44 -4.67 -12.20
C HIS A 234 4.14 -5.44 -12.30
N PHE A 235 3.24 -5.23 -11.34
CA PHE A 235 1.91 -5.78 -11.37
C PHE A 235 0.94 -4.71 -11.86
N THR A 236 0.36 -4.92 -13.00
CA THR A 236 -0.74 -4.09 -13.48
C THR A 236 -2.06 -4.71 -13.08
N ARG A 237 -2.96 -3.90 -12.53
CA ARG A 237 -4.34 -4.34 -12.38
C ARG A 237 -4.92 -4.53 -13.78
N ARG A 238 -5.37 -5.73 -14.09
CA ARG A 238 -6.20 -5.97 -15.26
C ARG A 238 -7.48 -5.13 -15.10
N LYS A 239 -7.50 -3.93 -15.63
CA LYS A 239 -8.72 -3.14 -15.70
C LYS A 239 -9.54 -3.77 -16.81
N ALA A 240 -10.70 -4.34 -16.46
CA ALA A 240 -11.65 -4.72 -17.47
C ALA A 240 -11.89 -3.53 -18.41
N GLY A 241 -11.66 -3.70 -19.69
CA GLY A 241 -11.99 -2.69 -20.69
C GLY A 241 -13.47 -2.29 -20.56
N ALA A 242 -13.81 -1.08 -20.90
CA ALA A 242 -15.21 -0.68 -20.96
C ALA A 242 -15.97 -1.67 -21.86
N ALA A 243 -17.12 -2.14 -21.39
CA ALA A 243 -17.95 -3.03 -22.16
C ALA A 243 -18.31 -2.37 -23.51
N LYS A 244 -18.05 -3.07 -24.61
CA LYS A 244 -18.35 -2.62 -25.98
C LYS A 244 -19.56 -3.38 -26.50
N SER A 245 -20.39 -2.74 -27.30
CA SER A 245 -21.54 -3.38 -27.91
C SER A 245 -21.11 -4.37 -29.00
N VAL A 246 -21.67 -5.56 -28.96
CA VAL A 246 -21.57 -6.57 -30.00
C VAL A 246 -22.79 -6.39 -30.91
N SER A 247 -22.54 -6.04 -32.15
CA SER A 247 -23.62 -5.77 -33.14
C SER A 247 -24.20 -7.02 -33.74
N SER A 248 -23.41 -8.11 -33.78
CA SER A 248 -23.87 -9.42 -34.29
C SER A 248 -23.07 -10.52 -33.56
N LEU A 249 -23.76 -11.59 -33.17
CA LEU A 249 -23.17 -12.77 -32.58
C LEU A 249 -23.86 -14.01 -33.17
N THR A 250 -23.12 -14.78 -33.94
CA THR A 250 -23.61 -15.99 -34.61
C THR A 250 -22.68 -17.16 -34.31
N GLN A 251 -23.19 -18.37 -34.37
CA GLN A 251 -22.38 -19.58 -34.24
C GLN A 251 -22.61 -20.56 -35.40
N SER A 252 -21.56 -21.30 -35.70
CA SER A 252 -21.59 -22.46 -36.60
C SER A 252 -20.59 -23.50 -36.09
N ALA A 253 -21.05 -24.74 -35.97
CA ALA A 253 -20.22 -25.88 -35.54
C ALA A 253 -19.46 -25.64 -34.22
N GLY A 254 -20.12 -25.00 -33.24
CA GLY A 254 -19.52 -24.73 -31.93
C GLY A 254 -18.54 -23.52 -31.87
N ILE A 255 -18.42 -22.78 -32.95
CA ILE A 255 -17.61 -21.55 -33.00
C ILE A 255 -18.55 -20.35 -33.11
N ALA A 256 -18.53 -19.49 -32.10
CA ALA A 256 -19.24 -18.23 -32.12
C ALA A 256 -18.35 -17.14 -32.75
N THR A 257 -18.95 -16.36 -33.66
CA THR A 257 -18.31 -15.19 -34.28
C THR A 257 -19.05 -13.93 -33.83
N ALA A 258 -18.31 -13.00 -33.24
CA ALA A 258 -18.80 -11.75 -32.71
C ALA A 258 -18.28 -10.58 -33.52
N VAL A 259 -19.19 -9.67 -33.93
CA VAL A 259 -18.85 -8.37 -34.55
C VAL A 259 -18.93 -7.30 -33.47
N CYS A 260 -17.78 -6.75 -33.11
CA CYS A 260 -17.62 -5.73 -32.06
C CYS A 260 -16.61 -4.68 -32.52
N THR A 261 -17.10 -3.51 -32.95
CA THR A 261 -16.27 -2.47 -33.52
C THR A 261 -15.10 -2.07 -32.64
N ALA A 262 -13.90 -2.12 -33.21
CA ALA A 262 -12.64 -1.77 -32.54
C ALA A 262 -12.47 -2.47 -31.20
N HIS A 263 -12.71 -3.79 -31.14
CA HIS A 263 -12.71 -4.56 -29.87
C HIS A 263 -11.38 -4.49 -29.13
N GLY A 264 -10.25 -4.35 -29.82
CA GLY A 264 -8.94 -4.13 -29.22
C GLY A 264 -8.32 -5.37 -28.56
N SER A 265 -8.85 -6.55 -28.86
CA SER A 265 -8.29 -7.84 -28.41
C SER A 265 -7.33 -8.38 -29.47
N SER A 266 -6.33 -9.11 -29.01
CA SER A 266 -5.42 -9.93 -29.82
C SER A 266 -5.77 -11.41 -29.69
N ASP A 267 -5.17 -12.23 -30.52
CA ASP A 267 -5.33 -13.68 -30.45
C ASP A 267 -4.92 -14.22 -29.06
N GLY A 268 -5.79 -15.04 -28.46
CA GLY A 268 -5.59 -15.60 -27.12
C GLY A 268 -5.96 -14.70 -25.96
N ASP A 269 -6.40 -13.45 -26.19
CA ASP A 269 -6.87 -12.57 -25.12
C ASP A 269 -8.19 -13.11 -24.52
N GLU A 270 -8.33 -12.95 -23.21
CA GLU A 270 -9.55 -13.31 -22.50
C GLU A 270 -10.59 -12.21 -22.61
N ILE A 271 -11.82 -12.55 -22.99
CA ILE A 271 -12.97 -11.64 -22.98
C ILE A 271 -14.14 -12.22 -22.17
N THR A 272 -15.01 -11.32 -21.73
CA THR A 272 -16.30 -11.67 -21.13
C THR A 272 -17.42 -11.19 -22.04
N ILE A 273 -18.26 -12.11 -22.52
CA ILE A 273 -19.49 -11.85 -23.25
C ILE A 273 -20.65 -11.90 -22.27
N ALA A 274 -21.55 -10.93 -22.34
CA ALA A 274 -22.73 -10.82 -21.49
C ALA A 274 -23.94 -10.29 -22.27
N GLY A 275 -25.15 -10.58 -21.77
CA GLY A 275 -26.41 -10.07 -22.33
C GLY A 275 -26.92 -10.82 -23.54
N ALA A 276 -26.30 -11.93 -23.92
CA ALA A 276 -26.77 -12.78 -25.02
C ALA A 276 -27.86 -13.77 -24.59
N THR A 277 -28.78 -14.04 -25.49
CA THR A 277 -29.77 -15.10 -25.38
C THR A 277 -29.66 -15.98 -26.62
N PRO A 278 -29.51 -17.33 -26.52
CA PRO A 278 -29.46 -18.09 -25.26
C PRO A 278 -28.21 -17.85 -24.41
N ALA A 279 -28.34 -18.12 -23.12
CA ALA A 279 -27.31 -17.82 -22.12
C ALA A 279 -25.96 -18.53 -22.33
N GLY A 280 -25.95 -19.61 -23.10
CA GLY A 280 -24.72 -20.37 -23.41
C GLY A 280 -23.67 -19.58 -24.21
N TYR A 281 -24.02 -18.41 -24.76
CA TYR A 281 -23.07 -17.47 -25.36
C TYR A 281 -22.33 -16.60 -24.35
N ASN A 282 -22.88 -16.49 -23.13
CA ASN A 282 -22.33 -15.60 -22.09
C ASN A 282 -21.20 -16.34 -21.36
N LEU A 283 -19.97 -16.12 -21.81
CA LEU A 283 -18.78 -16.80 -21.31
C LEU A 283 -17.67 -15.80 -21.04
N THR A 284 -16.79 -16.17 -20.12
CA THR A 284 -15.44 -15.58 -20.02
C THR A 284 -14.48 -16.59 -20.62
N THR A 285 -13.86 -16.26 -21.76
CA THR A 285 -13.09 -17.20 -22.57
C THR A 285 -12.01 -16.49 -23.38
N ASN A 286 -11.06 -17.25 -23.89
CA ASN A 286 -10.05 -16.74 -24.82
C ASN A 286 -10.64 -16.62 -26.21
N VAL A 287 -10.23 -15.55 -26.92
CA VAL A 287 -10.67 -15.31 -28.28
C VAL A 287 -9.61 -15.64 -29.31
N SER A 288 -10.08 -16.01 -30.49
CA SER A 288 -9.26 -16.02 -31.71
C SER A 288 -9.57 -14.74 -32.50
N TYR A 289 -8.51 -13.97 -32.77
CA TYR A 289 -8.56 -12.71 -33.52
C TYR A 289 -8.87 -12.99 -34.99
N ILE A 290 -9.84 -12.32 -35.57
CA ILE A 290 -10.14 -12.37 -37.02
C ILE A 290 -9.72 -11.06 -37.67
N ASP A 291 -10.22 -9.94 -37.20
CA ASP A 291 -9.86 -8.58 -37.62
C ASP A 291 -10.14 -7.55 -36.52
N ALA A 292 -9.90 -6.28 -36.78
CA ALA A 292 -10.06 -5.20 -35.79
C ALA A 292 -11.48 -5.07 -35.22
N ASN A 293 -12.47 -5.65 -35.87
CA ASN A 293 -13.90 -5.55 -35.51
C ASN A 293 -14.54 -6.92 -35.26
N THR A 294 -13.81 -8.03 -35.47
CA THR A 294 -14.38 -9.37 -35.46
C THR A 294 -13.46 -10.32 -34.71
N PHE A 295 -14.01 -11.11 -33.81
CA PHE A 295 -13.32 -12.20 -33.13
C PHE A 295 -14.23 -13.42 -33.02
N SER A 296 -13.64 -14.59 -32.73
CA SER A 296 -14.37 -15.83 -32.48
C SER A 296 -13.97 -16.47 -31.16
N TYR A 297 -14.84 -17.32 -30.64
CA TYR A 297 -14.61 -18.12 -29.43
C TYR A 297 -15.46 -19.40 -29.43
N GLU A 298 -15.08 -20.38 -28.65
CA GLU A 298 -15.78 -21.67 -28.56
C GLU A 298 -17.05 -21.56 -27.72
N VAL A 299 -18.14 -22.16 -28.21
CA VAL A 299 -19.43 -22.29 -27.51
C VAL A 299 -19.98 -23.69 -27.77
N PRO A 300 -20.97 -24.19 -26.97
CA PRO A 300 -21.67 -25.41 -27.31
C PRO A 300 -22.32 -25.33 -28.70
N ASP A 301 -22.12 -26.35 -29.53
CA ASP A 301 -22.67 -26.45 -30.88
C ASP A 301 -24.21 -26.61 -30.92
N THR A 302 -24.80 -26.95 -29.79
CA THR A 302 -26.27 -27.09 -29.59
C THR A 302 -26.99 -25.74 -29.45
N LEU A 303 -26.27 -24.62 -29.42
CA LEU A 303 -26.87 -23.28 -29.32
C LEU A 303 -27.58 -22.89 -30.64
N ALA A 304 -28.60 -22.05 -30.55
CA ALA A 304 -29.19 -21.41 -31.73
C ALA A 304 -28.13 -20.69 -32.55
N SER A 305 -28.20 -20.72 -33.87
CA SER A 305 -27.20 -20.17 -34.77
C SER A 305 -26.98 -18.64 -34.65
N THR A 306 -27.93 -17.93 -34.03
CA THR A 306 -27.87 -16.47 -33.83
C THR A 306 -28.28 -16.13 -32.41
N ALA A 307 -27.47 -15.36 -31.74
CA ALA A 307 -27.81 -14.80 -30.44
C ALA A 307 -28.62 -13.52 -30.56
N THR A 308 -29.46 -13.25 -29.57
CA THR A 308 -30.27 -12.04 -29.43
C THR A 308 -30.00 -11.36 -28.09
N GLY A 309 -30.43 -10.12 -27.91
CA GLY A 309 -30.26 -9.37 -26.66
C GLY A 309 -29.36 -8.15 -26.82
N THR A 310 -29.15 -7.44 -25.72
CA THR A 310 -28.16 -6.34 -25.67
C THR A 310 -26.80 -6.94 -25.29
N ILE A 311 -26.06 -7.36 -26.31
CA ILE A 311 -24.83 -8.13 -26.12
C ILE A 311 -23.66 -7.17 -25.96
N THR A 312 -22.83 -7.46 -24.97
CA THR A 312 -21.61 -6.70 -24.69
C THR A 312 -20.40 -7.62 -24.58
N ALA A 313 -19.26 -7.10 -25.01
CA ALA A 313 -17.96 -7.72 -24.84
C ALA A 313 -17.08 -6.79 -23.98
N SER A 314 -16.58 -7.27 -22.87
CA SER A 314 -15.57 -6.56 -22.09
C SER A 314 -14.23 -7.26 -22.26
N THR A 315 -13.30 -6.56 -22.86
CA THR A 315 -11.93 -7.05 -23.04
C THR A 315 -11.06 -6.66 -21.85
N PRO A 316 -10.13 -7.50 -21.40
CA PRO A 316 -9.12 -7.06 -20.48
C PRO A 316 -8.32 -5.92 -21.12
N SER A 317 -8.04 -4.87 -20.35
CA SER A 317 -7.16 -3.78 -20.81
C SER A 317 -5.78 -4.37 -21.10
N THR A 318 -5.42 -4.47 -22.35
CA THR A 318 -4.03 -4.72 -22.77
C THR A 318 -3.23 -3.47 -22.44
N THR A 319 -2.57 -3.46 -21.29
CA THR A 319 -1.42 -2.57 -21.11
C THR A 319 -0.24 -3.27 -21.75
N ALA A 320 0.35 -2.61 -22.74
CA ALA A 320 1.51 -3.11 -23.47
C ALA A 320 2.57 -3.67 -22.52
N ARG A 321 3.14 -4.81 -22.90
CA ARG A 321 4.29 -5.47 -22.27
C ARG A 321 5.53 -4.60 -22.33
#